data_dd6fd16dc0f68ad44c63dfdafb922449
#
_entry.id   dd6fd16dc0f68ad44c63dfdafb922449
#
_cell.length_a   1.000
_cell.length_b   1.000
_cell.length_c   1.000
_cell.angle_alpha   90.00
_cell.angle_beta   90.00
_cell.angle_gamma   90.00
#
_symmetry.space_group_name_H-M   'P 1'
#
loop_
_entity.id
_entity.type
_entity.pdbx_description
1 polymer ?
#
loop_
_entity_poly.entity_id
_entity_poly.type
_entity_poly.pdbx_seq_one_letter_code
_entity_poly.pdbx_strand_id
1 'polypeptide(L)'
;TDEQTDYSPSAQLADIKEYAAQNGYHIPEEFIFMDEGISGKRADKRPAFQAMIRQARKKSNHIQYIIVHKFDRFARNKEDSVLYKALLKKDGVKVISVKEPIPQDDKFAVIYESMLEAMAEYYSLNLAEEVNKTMIKKAQAGEWQATAPFGYKNENKSLTIVPEEAKMIRYIFEQYIAGTSMFA
;
A
#
# COMPACT_ATOMS: atom_id res chain seq x y z
N THR A 1 -14.68 0.25 -36.77
CA THR A 1 -15.41 1.45 -36.52
C THR A 1 -14.61 2.26 -35.52
N ASP A 2 -14.50 3.57 -35.76
CA ASP A 2 -13.51 4.49 -35.15
C ASP A 2 -13.54 4.56 -33.61
N GLU A 3 -14.69 4.29 -32.99
CA GLU A 3 -14.80 4.27 -31.51
C GLU A 3 -14.05 3.13 -30.81
N GLN A 4 -13.72 2.04 -31.51
CA GLN A 4 -12.95 0.93 -30.91
C GLN A 4 -11.44 1.15 -30.95
N THR A 5 -10.94 2.02 -31.83
CA THR A 5 -9.51 2.35 -31.95
C THR A 5 -9.04 3.27 -30.82
N ASP A 6 -9.90 4.18 -30.35
CA ASP A 6 -9.58 5.11 -29.25
C ASP A 6 -9.44 4.45 -27.87
N TYR A 7 -9.86 3.20 -27.75
CA TYR A 7 -9.86 2.46 -26.48
C TYR A 7 -8.74 1.42 -26.35
N SER A 8 -7.89 1.27 -27.36
CA SER A 8 -6.77 0.33 -27.25
C SER A 8 -5.76 0.78 -26.20
N PRO A 9 -5.14 -0.14 -25.43
CA PRO A 9 -4.12 0.22 -24.44
C PRO A 9 -2.95 1.01 -25.04
N SER A 10 -2.59 0.75 -26.29
CA SER A 10 -1.55 1.45 -27.02
C SER A 10 -1.93 2.90 -27.36
N ALA A 11 -3.19 3.16 -27.76
CA ALA A 11 -3.69 4.51 -27.99
C ALA A 11 -3.75 5.32 -26.68
N GLN A 12 -4.22 4.71 -25.60
CA GLN A 12 -4.22 5.34 -24.28
C GLN A 12 -2.81 5.70 -23.81
N LEU A 13 -1.82 4.84 -24.05
CA LEU A 13 -0.42 5.11 -23.73
C LEU A 13 0.13 6.24 -24.58
N ALA A 14 -0.22 6.33 -25.86
CA ALA A 14 0.17 7.44 -26.73
C ALA A 14 -0.34 8.78 -26.20
N ASP A 15 -1.62 8.86 -25.86
CA ASP A 15 -2.24 10.05 -25.25
C ASP A 15 -1.53 10.46 -23.94
N ILE A 16 -1.18 9.49 -23.08
CA ILE A 16 -0.47 9.75 -21.84
C ILE A 16 0.93 10.29 -22.11
N LYS A 17 1.67 9.71 -23.06
CA LYS A 17 3.02 10.18 -23.44
C LYS A 17 2.99 11.59 -24.03
N GLU A 18 2.00 11.88 -24.88
CA GLU A 18 1.80 13.21 -25.44
C GLU A 18 1.50 14.24 -24.35
N TYR A 19 0.55 13.94 -23.47
CA TYR A 19 0.21 14.79 -22.32
C TYR A 19 1.45 15.06 -21.45
N ALA A 20 2.22 14.03 -21.16
CA ALA A 20 3.44 14.17 -20.35
C ALA A 20 4.46 15.09 -21.01
N ALA A 21 4.69 14.92 -22.32
CA ALA A 21 5.60 15.77 -23.07
C ALA A 21 5.17 17.26 -23.07
N GLN A 22 3.86 17.51 -23.29
CA GLN A 22 3.30 18.87 -23.29
C GLN A 22 3.40 19.55 -21.92
N ASN A 23 3.38 18.78 -20.82
CA ASN A 23 3.40 19.32 -19.46
C ASN A 23 4.78 19.16 -18.77
N GLY A 24 5.82 18.74 -19.50
CA GLY A 24 7.18 18.63 -18.99
C GLY A 24 7.38 17.46 -18.00
N TYR A 25 6.53 16.46 -18.03
CA TYR A 25 6.70 15.23 -17.22
C TYR A 25 7.61 14.24 -17.94
N HIS A 26 8.47 13.59 -17.19
CA HIS A 26 9.31 12.49 -17.67
C HIS A 26 8.68 11.15 -17.26
N ILE A 27 8.50 10.23 -18.22
CA ILE A 27 7.98 8.88 -17.99
C ILE A 27 9.09 7.87 -18.32
N PRO A 28 9.77 7.28 -17.32
CA PRO A 28 10.70 6.18 -17.55
C PRO A 28 9.93 4.93 -18.01
N GLU A 29 10.50 4.17 -18.94
CA GLU A 29 9.83 2.98 -19.51
C GLU A 29 9.52 1.91 -18.47
N GLU A 30 10.37 1.73 -17.47
CA GLU A 30 10.19 0.80 -16.36
C GLU A 30 8.98 1.13 -15.45
N PHE A 31 8.43 2.34 -15.57
CA PHE A 31 7.24 2.79 -14.82
C PHE A 31 5.98 2.87 -15.69
N ILE A 32 5.97 2.19 -16.83
CA ILE A 32 4.78 1.99 -17.65
C ILE A 32 4.11 0.68 -17.23
N PHE A 33 2.87 0.77 -16.75
CA PHE A 33 2.09 -0.37 -16.25
C PHE A 33 0.83 -0.54 -17.07
N MET A 34 0.65 -1.70 -17.67
CA MET A 34 -0.54 -2.04 -18.46
C MET A 34 -1.11 -3.36 -17.96
N ASP A 35 -2.39 -3.36 -17.57
CA ASP A 35 -3.15 -4.59 -17.37
C ASP A 35 -3.86 -4.92 -18.69
N GLU A 36 -3.36 -5.89 -19.45
CA GLU A 36 -4.02 -6.39 -20.64
C GLU A 36 -5.36 -7.04 -20.29
N GLY A 37 -6.38 -6.78 -21.10
CA GLY A 37 -7.78 -7.11 -20.91
C GLY A 37 -8.08 -8.45 -20.27
N ILE A 38 -8.08 -8.51 -18.95
CA ILE A 38 -8.49 -9.68 -18.20
C ILE A 38 -10.02 -9.71 -18.22
N SER A 39 -10.59 -10.71 -18.93
CA SER A 39 -12.04 -10.94 -19.03
C SER A 39 -12.68 -10.96 -17.62
N GLY A 40 -13.88 -10.37 -17.51
CA GLY A 40 -14.57 -9.99 -16.27
C GLY A 40 -14.74 -11.04 -15.15
N LYS A 41 -14.39 -12.32 -15.37
CA LYS A 41 -14.47 -13.39 -14.35
C LYS A 41 -13.19 -13.57 -13.50
N ARG A 42 -12.04 -12.97 -13.87
CA ARG A 42 -10.78 -13.03 -13.10
C ARG A 42 -10.26 -11.65 -12.69
N ALA A 43 -11.17 -10.77 -12.52
CA ALA A 43 -10.94 -9.35 -12.31
C ALA A 43 -10.32 -8.96 -10.95
N ASP A 44 -10.16 -9.89 -10.00
CA ASP A 44 -9.61 -9.61 -8.65
C ASP A 44 -8.10 -9.37 -8.62
N LYS A 45 -7.39 -9.68 -9.71
CA LYS A 45 -5.94 -9.50 -9.77
C LYS A 45 -5.57 -8.55 -10.90
N ARG A 46 -5.29 -7.29 -10.55
CA ARG A 46 -4.64 -6.30 -11.41
C ARG A 46 -3.14 -6.23 -11.05
N PRO A 47 -2.32 -7.16 -11.53
CA PRO A 47 -0.93 -7.26 -11.10
C PRO A 47 -0.11 -6.03 -11.47
N ALA A 48 -0.35 -5.44 -12.65
CA ALA A 48 0.32 -4.22 -13.08
C ALA A 48 -0.11 -3.03 -12.22
N PHE A 49 -1.39 -2.87 -11.90
CA PHE A 49 -1.88 -1.85 -10.98
C PHE A 49 -1.23 -1.98 -9.60
N GLN A 50 -1.21 -3.19 -9.04
CA GLN A 50 -0.58 -3.43 -7.73
C GLN A 50 0.93 -3.16 -7.76
N ALA A 51 1.60 -3.51 -8.87
CA ALA A 51 3.01 -3.18 -9.06
C ALA A 51 3.22 -1.67 -9.12
N MET A 52 2.40 -0.94 -9.88
CA MET A 52 2.41 0.52 -9.98
C MET A 52 2.28 1.16 -8.59
N ILE A 53 1.28 0.78 -7.80
CA ILE A 53 1.08 1.32 -6.44
C ILE A 53 2.30 1.04 -5.55
N ARG A 54 2.84 -0.18 -5.58
CA ARG A 54 4.04 -0.51 -4.80
C ARG A 54 5.25 0.33 -5.21
N GLN A 55 5.47 0.54 -6.51
CA GLN A 55 6.60 1.34 -6.99
C GLN A 55 6.40 2.83 -6.68
N ALA A 56 5.20 3.35 -6.83
CA ALA A 56 4.89 4.76 -6.52
C ALA A 56 5.10 5.08 -5.02
N ARG A 57 4.85 4.13 -4.13
CA ARG A 57 5.03 4.30 -2.68
C ARG A 57 6.46 4.11 -2.19
N LYS A 58 7.37 3.63 -3.04
CA LYS A 58 8.80 3.57 -2.70
C LYS A 58 9.43 4.94 -2.83
N LYS A 59 9.79 5.56 -1.71
CA LYS A 59 10.43 6.90 -1.67
C LYS A 59 11.71 6.97 -2.50
N SER A 60 12.45 5.86 -2.64
CA SER A 60 13.67 5.78 -3.47
C SER A 60 13.43 6.02 -4.96
N ASN A 61 12.21 5.84 -5.45
CA ASN A 61 11.88 6.00 -6.86
C ASN A 61 11.55 7.46 -7.24
N HIS A 62 11.40 8.35 -6.24
CA HIS A 62 11.10 9.77 -6.42
C HIS A 62 9.93 10.07 -7.37
N ILE A 63 8.91 9.17 -7.40
CA ILE A 63 7.72 9.34 -8.22
C ILE A 63 6.84 10.41 -7.60
N GLN A 64 6.48 11.43 -8.40
CA GLN A 64 5.64 12.54 -7.97
C GLN A 64 4.21 12.41 -8.51
N TYR A 65 4.05 11.78 -9.67
CA TYR A 65 2.77 11.68 -10.36
C TYR A 65 2.52 10.27 -10.89
N ILE A 66 1.26 9.86 -10.85
CA ILE A 66 0.73 8.75 -11.65
C ILE A 66 -0.19 9.38 -12.68
N ILE A 67 0.07 9.14 -13.96
CA ILE A 67 -0.73 9.67 -15.06
C ILE A 67 -1.57 8.52 -15.62
N VAL A 68 -2.88 8.72 -15.68
CA VAL A 68 -3.83 7.76 -16.26
C VAL A 68 -4.63 8.41 -17.38
N HIS A 69 -5.12 7.62 -18.33
CA HIS A 69 -5.93 8.15 -19.42
C HIS A 69 -7.25 8.74 -18.91
N LYS A 70 -7.98 7.97 -18.06
CA LYS A 70 -9.20 8.39 -17.34
C LYS A 70 -9.16 7.84 -15.91
N PHE A 71 -9.88 8.46 -14.98
CA PHE A 71 -9.94 7.97 -13.59
C PHE A 71 -10.61 6.61 -13.45
N ASP A 72 -11.50 6.22 -14.37
CA ASP A 72 -12.10 4.89 -14.41
C ASP A 72 -11.08 3.78 -14.72
N ARG A 73 -9.95 4.12 -15.36
CA ARG A 73 -8.82 3.21 -15.60
C ARG A 73 -7.93 3.05 -14.38
N PHE A 74 -7.91 4.06 -13.49
CA PHE A 74 -7.14 3.99 -12.25
C PHE A 74 -7.73 2.95 -11.29
N ALA A 75 -9.03 3.03 -10.97
CA ALA A 75 -9.67 2.08 -10.08
C ALA A 75 -11.08 1.72 -10.58
N ARG A 76 -11.54 0.50 -10.24
CA ARG A 76 -12.81 -0.05 -10.76
C ARG A 76 -14.05 0.56 -10.13
N ASN A 77 -13.96 0.90 -8.88
CA ASN A 77 -15.03 1.55 -8.14
C ASN A 77 -14.56 2.89 -7.58
N LYS A 78 -15.51 3.74 -7.23
CA LYS A 78 -15.22 5.07 -6.71
C LYS A 78 -14.53 5.00 -5.35
N GLU A 79 -14.86 4.02 -4.53
CA GLU A 79 -14.30 3.82 -3.18
C GLU A 79 -12.82 3.50 -3.26
N ASP A 80 -12.43 2.50 -4.06
CA ASP A 80 -11.02 2.16 -4.29
C ASP A 80 -10.25 3.34 -4.89
N SER A 81 -10.86 4.08 -5.83
CA SER A 81 -10.23 5.25 -6.45
C SER A 81 -9.87 6.30 -5.40
N VAL A 82 -10.81 6.64 -4.54
CA VAL A 82 -10.60 7.61 -3.46
C VAL A 82 -9.56 7.11 -2.47
N LEU A 83 -9.66 5.85 -2.04
CA LEU A 83 -8.71 5.23 -1.13
C LEU A 83 -7.27 5.28 -1.65
N TYR A 84 -7.04 4.78 -2.87
CA TYR A 84 -5.69 4.75 -3.43
C TYR A 84 -5.13 6.16 -3.68
N LYS A 85 -5.96 7.11 -4.13
CA LYS A 85 -5.55 8.52 -4.28
C LYS A 85 -5.14 9.13 -2.93
N ALA A 86 -5.90 8.86 -1.88
CA ALA A 86 -5.61 9.32 -0.54
C ALA A 86 -4.30 8.74 0.03
N LEU A 87 -4.08 7.42 -0.14
CA LEU A 87 -2.84 6.76 0.27
C LEU A 87 -1.63 7.30 -0.49
N LEU A 88 -1.75 7.49 -1.81
CA LEU A 88 -0.68 8.03 -2.64
C LEU A 88 -0.37 9.49 -2.27
N LYS A 89 -1.39 10.31 -2.01
CA LYS A 89 -1.21 11.70 -1.56
C LYS A 89 -0.40 11.76 -0.26
N LYS A 90 -0.66 10.87 0.70
CA LYS A 90 0.11 10.76 1.95
C LYS A 90 1.59 10.44 1.70
N ASP A 91 1.89 9.70 0.64
CA ASP A 91 3.26 9.39 0.20
C ASP A 91 3.85 10.48 -0.74
N GLY A 92 3.13 11.59 -0.97
CA GLY A 92 3.55 12.71 -1.82
C GLY A 92 3.30 12.50 -3.31
N VAL A 93 2.53 11.47 -3.70
CA VAL A 93 2.23 11.14 -5.09
C VAL A 93 0.83 11.60 -5.46
N LYS A 94 0.71 12.33 -6.58
CA LYS A 94 -0.58 12.79 -7.13
C LYS A 94 -1.01 11.92 -8.31
N VAL A 95 -2.33 11.73 -8.48
CA VAL A 95 -2.91 11.02 -9.62
C VAL A 95 -3.55 12.04 -10.57
N ILE A 96 -3.12 12.04 -11.83
CA ILE A 96 -3.58 12.93 -12.89
C ILE A 96 -4.31 12.12 -13.96
N SER A 97 -5.45 12.63 -14.45
CA SER A 97 -6.17 12.10 -15.61
C SER A 97 -5.93 13.00 -16.83
N VAL A 98 -5.60 12.38 -17.98
CA VAL A 98 -5.41 13.11 -19.23
C VAL A 98 -6.72 13.69 -19.75
N LYS A 99 -7.80 12.91 -19.71
CA LYS A 99 -9.12 13.32 -20.24
C LYS A 99 -10.01 14.04 -19.22
N GLU A 100 -9.63 13.99 -17.93
CA GLU A 100 -10.43 14.56 -16.82
C GLU A 100 -9.52 15.41 -15.93
N PRO A 101 -8.93 16.51 -16.47
CA PRO A 101 -8.03 17.35 -15.68
C PRO A 101 -8.82 18.02 -14.55
N ILE A 102 -8.29 17.94 -13.33
CA ILE A 102 -8.83 18.71 -12.19
C ILE A 102 -8.18 20.09 -12.24
N PRO A 103 -8.95 21.18 -12.33
CA PRO A 103 -8.41 22.52 -12.30
C PRO A 103 -7.59 22.76 -11.03
N GLN A 104 -6.36 23.25 -11.17
CA GLN A 104 -5.46 23.43 -10.01
C GLN A 104 -5.83 24.66 -9.15
N ASP A 105 -6.52 25.64 -9.72
CA ASP A 105 -6.81 26.94 -9.09
C ASP A 105 -8.27 27.12 -8.67
N ASP A 106 -9.08 26.06 -8.67
CA ASP A 106 -10.50 26.17 -8.33
C ASP A 106 -10.73 25.86 -6.84
N LYS A 107 -11.69 26.57 -6.24
CA LYS A 107 -12.23 26.26 -4.89
C LYS A 107 -12.65 24.79 -4.76
N PHE A 108 -13.05 24.17 -5.86
CA PHE A 108 -13.35 22.74 -5.94
C PHE A 108 -12.11 21.87 -5.68
N ALA A 109 -10.92 22.25 -6.15
CA ALA A 109 -9.69 21.52 -5.89
C ALA A 109 -9.38 21.45 -4.39
N VAL A 110 -9.61 22.54 -3.65
CA VAL A 110 -9.41 22.60 -2.20
C VAL A 110 -10.38 21.65 -1.47
N ILE A 111 -11.65 21.64 -1.86
CA ILE A 111 -12.66 20.75 -1.29
C ILE A 111 -12.31 19.29 -1.59
N TYR A 112 -11.93 18.99 -2.83
CA TYR A 112 -11.55 17.66 -3.26
C TYR A 112 -10.31 17.15 -2.50
N GLU A 113 -9.30 17.99 -2.31
CA GLU A 113 -8.11 17.64 -1.53
C GLU A 113 -8.42 17.37 -0.06
N SER A 114 -9.26 18.22 0.56
CA SER A 114 -9.72 18.03 1.95
C SER A 114 -10.53 16.73 2.11
N MET A 115 -11.37 16.41 1.12
CA MET A 115 -12.10 15.14 1.11
C MET A 115 -11.15 13.93 1.01
N LEU A 116 -10.12 13.99 0.17
CA LEU A 116 -9.12 12.92 0.08
C LEU A 116 -8.36 12.73 1.39
N GLU A 117 -8.03 13.82 2.10
CA GLU A 117 -7.36 13.75 3.41
C GLU A 117 -8.26 13.10 4.47
N ALA A 118 -9.51 13.55 4.56
CA ALA A 118 -10.48 12.96 5.49
C ALA A 118 -10.71 11.46 5.23
N MET A 119 -10.78 11.06 3.96
CA MET A 119 -10.93 9.65 3.60
C MET A 119 -9.69 8.82 3.95
N ALA A 120 -8.47 9.37 3.76
CA ALA A 120 -7.24 8.69 4.15
C ALA A 120 -7.17 8.45 5.66
N GLU A 121 -7.58 9.43 6.46
CA GLU A 121 -7.66 9.31 7.91
C GLU A 121 -8.70 8.26 8.33
N TYR A 122 -9.90 8.32 7.78
CA TYR A 122 -10.97 7.35 8.04
C TYR A 122 -10.52 5.90 7.76
N TYR A 123 -9.88 5.65 6.60
CA TYR A 123 -9.37 4.31 6.28
C TYR A 123 -8.25 3.86 7.21
N SER A 124 -7.40 4.79 7.64
CA SER A 124 -6.33 4.49 8.62
C SER A 124 -6.90 4.05 9.97
N LEU A 125 -7.95 4.74 10.44
CA LEU A 125 -8.65 4.39 11.67
C LEU A 125 -9.39 3.05 11.56
N ASN A 126 -10.11 2.82 10.48
CA ASN A 126 -10.79 1.55 10.23
C ASN A 126 -9.82 0.38 10.16
N LEU A 127 -8.68 0.55 9.46
CA LEU A 127 -7.66 -0.50 9.39
C LEU A 127 -7.10 -0.81 10.77
N ALA A 128 -6.84 0.21 11.59
CA ALA A 128 -6.35 0.02 12.96
C ALA A 128 -7.38 -0.76 13.81
N GLU A 129 -8.67 -0.44 13.69
CA GLU A 129 -9.73 -1.19 14.38
C GLU A 129 -9.81 -2.66 13.93
N GLU A 130 -9.76 -2.93 12.63
CA GLU A 130 -9.81 -4.31 12.10
C GLU A 130 -8.58 -5.13 12.50
N VAL A 131 -7.40 -4.51 12.48
CA VAL A 131 -6.18 -5.14 13.00
C VAL A 131 -6.33 -5.45 14.49
N ASN A 132 -6.81 -4.50 15.29
CA ASN A 132 -7.00 -4.67 16.73
C ASN A 132 -8.02 -5.78 17.03
N LYS A 133 -9.18 -5.79 16.36
CA LYS A 133 -10.17 -6.87 16.45
C LYS A 133 -9.55 -8.24 16.13
N THR A 134 -8.73 -8.30 15.09
CA THR A 134 -8.06 -9.53 14.68
C THR A 134 -7.03 -9.98 15.72
N MET A 135 -6.26 -9.05 16.28
CA MET A 135 -5.29 -9.34 17.35
C MET A 135 -5.98 -9.85 18.61
N ILE A 136 -7.09 -9.23 19.01
CA ILE A 136 -7.89 -9.69 20.17
C ILE A 136 -8.41 -11.13 19.95
N LYS A 137 -8.98 -11.41 18.77
CA LYS A 137 -9.46 -12.76 18.44
C LYS A 137 -8.34 -13.80 18.49
N LYS A 138 -7.16 -13.49 17.96
CA LYS A 138 -5.99 -14.37 18.02
C LYS A 138 -5.50 -14.57 19.45
N ALA A 139 -5.46 -13.50 20.26
CA ALA A 139 -5.09 -13.59 21.66
C ALA A 139 -6.08 -14.48 22.46
N GLN A 140 -7.39 -14.34 22.22
CA GLN A 140 -8.43 -15.18 22.80
C GLN A 140 -8.30 -16.65 22.40
N ALA A 141 -7.81 -16.90 21.17
CA ALA A 141 -7.49 -18.25 20.69
C ALA A 141 -6.16 -18.81 21.23
N GLY A 142 -5.43 -18.04 22.03
CA GLY A 142 -4.11 -18.44 22.56
C GLY A 142 -2.98 -18.37 21.53
N GLU A 143 -3.19 -17.73 20.39
CA GLU A 143 -2.17 -17.59 19.35
C GLU A 143 -1.12 -16.53 19.72
N TRP A 144 0.16 -16.90 19.64
CA TRP A 144 1.24 -15.94 19.81
C TRP A 144 1.39 -15.01 18.60
N GLN A 145 1.48 -13.69 18.84
CA GLN A 145 1.38 -12.68 17.77
C GLN A 145 2.63 -11.81 17.61
N ALA A 146 3.61 -11.96 18.47
CA ALA A 146 4.83 -11.17 18.45
C ALA A 146 6.05 -12.03 18.05
N THR A 147 7.23 -11.41 17.95
CA THR A 147 8.49 -12.13 17.88
C THR A 147 8.65 -12.97 19.15
N ALA A 148 9.05 -14.24 19.00
CA ALA A 148 9.27 -15.09 20.14
C ALA A 148 10.41 -14.53 21.00
N PRO A 149 10.25 -14.45 22.34
CA PRO A 149 11.34 -14.05 23.22
C PRO A 149 12.44 -15.10 23.22
N PHE A 150 13.66 -14.68 23.58
CA PHE A 150 14.80 -15.61 23.72
C PHE A 150 14.46 -16.75 24.66
N GLY A 151 14.80 -17.97 24.30
CA GLY A 151 14.41 -19.22 24.98
C GLY A 151 13.17 -19.87 24.40
N TYR A 152 12.49 -19.21 23.47
CA TYR A 152 11.31 -19.73 22.80
C TYR A 152 11.40 -19.53 21.28
N LYS A 153 10.71 -20.39 20.52
CA LYS A 153 10.43 -20.21 19.09
C LYS A 153 8.94 -20.25 18.84
N ASN A 154 8.51 -19.55 17.81
CA ASN A 154 7.11 -19.60 17.37
C ASN A 154 6.94 -20.77 16.40
N GLU A 155 6.23 -21.80 16.81
CA GLU A 155 5.82 -22.90 15.96
C GLU A 155 4.31 -23.02 15.96
N ASN A 156 3.70 -23.02 14.79
CA ASN A 156 2.25 -23.11 14.62
C ASN A 156 1.46 -22.12 15.50
N LYS A 157 1.96 -20.86 15.56
CA LYS A 157 1.36 -19.77 16.36
C LYS A 157 1.39 -19.98 17.88
N SER A 158 2.18 -20.91 18.37
CA SER A 158 2.41 -21.19 19.79
C SER A 158 3.90 -21.08 20.13
N LEU A 159 4.19 -20.70 21.38
CA LEU A 159 5.57 -20.65 21.85
C LEU A 159 6.03 -22.08 22.26
N THR A 160 7.10 -22.54 21.61
CA THR A 160 7.80 -23.78 21.95
C THR A 160 9.14 -23.44 22.57
N ILE A 161 9.50 -24.14 23.67
CA ILE A 161 10.78 -23.92 24.36
C ILE A 161 11.92 -24.39 23.48
N VAL A 162 12.97 -23.56 23.36
CA VAL A 162 14.27 -23.90 22.78
C VAL A 162 15.17 -24.35 23.92
N PRO A 163 15.49 -25.66 24.06
CA PRO A 163 16.13 -26.19 25.28
C PRO A 163 17.47 -25.54 25.63
N GLU A 164 18.31 -25.25 24.62
CA GLU A 164 19.63 -24.65 24.86
C GLU A 164 19.53 -23.20 25.33
N GLU A 165 18.66 -22.43 24.73
CA GLU A 165 18.43 -21.04 25.15
C GLU A 165 17.73 -20.97 26.51
N ALA A 166 16.80 -21.88 26.78
CA ALA A 166 16.11 -21.96 28.06
C ALA A 166 17.05 -22.30 29.25
N LYS A 167 18.10 -23.11 29.02
CA LYS A 167 19.13 -23.33 30.01
C LYS A 167 19.86 -22.04 30.39
N MET A 168 20.17 -21.22 29.39
CA MET A 168 20.83 -19.92 29.61
C MET A 168 19.97 -18.97 30.39
N ILE A 169 18.66 -18.87 30.05
CA ILE A 169 17.73 -18.05 30.80
C ILE A 169 17.61 -18.49 32.26
N ARG A 170 17.48 -19.81 32.51
CA ARG A 170 17.39 -20.32 33.88
C ARG A 170 18.65 -19.98 34.67
N TYR A 171 19.82 -20.16 34.07
CA TYR A 171 21.09 -19.78 34.69
C TYR A 171 21.13 -18.31 35.06
N ILE A 172 20.65 -17.40 34.17
CA ILE A 172 20.59 -15.97 34.43
C ILE A 172 19.68 -15.68 35.64
N PHE A 173 18.49 -16.28 35.70
CA PHE A 173 17.57 -16.09 36.80
C PHE A 173 18.12 -16.64 38.13
N GLU A 174 18.78 -17.82 38.10
CA GLU A 174 19.43 -18.40 39.28
C GLU A 174 20.54 -17.49 39.83
N GLN A 175 21.40 -16.96 38.96
CA GLN A 175 22.44 -16.00 39.34
C GLN A 175 21.85 -14.72 39.93
N TYR A 176 20.80 -14.20 39.33
CA TYR A 176 20.12 -13.00 39.81
C TYR A 176 19.51 -13.21 41.20
N ILE A 177 18.84 -14.34 41.44
CA ILE A 177 18.27 -14.70 42.74
C ILE A 177 19.39 -14.90 43.80
N ALA A 178 20.55 -15.41 43.37
CA ALA A 178 21.73 -15.57 44.24
C ALA A 178 22.42 -14.25 44.57
N GLY A 179 21.94 -13.09 44.04
CA GLY A 179 22.48 -11.77 44.33
C GLY A 179 23.64 -11.35 43.42
N THR A 180 23.90 -12.05 42.33
CA THR A 180 24.91 -11.63 41.36
C THR A 180 24.47 -10.39 40.61
N SER A 181 25.34 -9.33 40.61
CA SER A 181 25.04 -8.09 39.91
C SER A 181 25.00 -8.29 38.38
N MET A 182 24.04 -7.64 37.71
CA MET A 182 24.03 -7.57 36.25
C MET A 182 25.09 -6.64 35.67
N PHE A 183 25.78 -5.89 36.52
CA PHE A 183 26.85 -4.95 36.17
C PHE A 183 28.11 -5.40 36.94
N ALA A 184 28.82 -6.35 36.39
CA ALA A 184 30.12 -6.76 36.88
C ALA A 184 31.19 -6.29 35.88
#